data_4eb08e84284da7df43fe3bfce380155b
#
_entry.id   4eb08e84284da7df43fe3bfce380155b
#
_cell.length_a   1.000
_cell.length_b   1.000
_cell.length_c   1.000
_cell.angle_alpha   90.00
_cell.angle_beta   90.00
_cell.angle_gamma   90.00
#
_symmetry.space_group_name_H-M   'P 1'
#
loop_
_entity.id
_entity.type
_entity.pdbx_description
1 polymer ?
#
loop_
_entity_poly.entity_id
_entity_poly.type
_entity_poly.pdbx_seq_one_letter_code
_entity_poly.pdbx_strand_id
1 'polypeptide(L)'
;MNRGIFKAATLLLSGLLGAAGVGLAAAATHTGATFMLGNASAMCLAHAPILLGLHLGWDRIRTALPTAILLGLGTALFAGDLVSKQFTGNSLFPMAAPAGGLGMIFGWLVLAAAAFFKTARQ
;
A
#
# COMPACT_ATOMS: atom_id res chain seq x y z
N MET A 1 -7.01 18.09 13.27
CA MET A 1 -6.58 16.75 12.83
C MET A 1 -5.15 16.53 13.22
N ASN A 2 -4.85 15.46 13.93
CA ASN A 2 -3.50 15.20 14.42
C ASN A 2 -2.63 14.55 13.35
N ARG A 3 -1.71 15.34 12.79
CA ARG A 3 -0.77 14.83 11.77
C ARG A 3 0.14 13.73 12.32
N GLY A 4 0.46 13.78 13.61
CA GLY A 4 1.29 12.78 14.26
C GLY A 4 0.68 11.38 14.21
N ILE A 5 -0.66 11.30 14.35
CA ILE A 5 -1.36 10.01 14.27
C ILE A 5 -1.24 9.43 12.87
N PHE A 6 -1.44 10.23 11.83
CA PHE A 6 -1.34 9.75 10.45
C PHE A 6 0.08 9.38 10.08
N LYS A 7 1.06 10.14 10.55
CA LYS A 7 2.47 9.82 10.35
C LYS A 7 2.82 8.47 11.00
N ALA A 8 2.40 8.26 12.24
CA ALA A 8 2.63 7.02 12.96
C ALA A 8 1.89 5.84 12.31
N ALA A 9 0.63 6.06 11.89
CA ALA A 9 -0.16 5.04 11.19
C ALA A 9 0.50 4.61 9.87
N THR A 10 1.12 5.56 9.17
CA THR A 10 1.83 5.26 7.92
C THR A 10 3.02 4.34 8.19
N LEU A 11 3.77 4.59 9.26
CA LEU A 11 4.87 3.70 9.65
C LEU A 11 4.37 2.30 10.05
N LEU A 12 3.29 2.26 10.83
CA LEU A 12 2.68 0.99 11.22
C LEU A 12 2.27 0.18 9.99
N LEU A 13 1.58 0.82 9.05
CA LEU A 13 1.12 0.16 7.84
C LEU A 13 2.30 -0.30 6.98
N SER A 14 3.37 0.50 6.90
CA SER A 14 4.60 0.10 6.23
C SER A 14 5.11 -1.23 6.76
N GLY A 15 5.24 -1.34 8.09
CA GLY A 15 5.72 -2.57 8.72
C GLY A 15 4.78 -3.76 8.48
N LEU A 16 3.47 -3.53 8.61
CA LEU A 16 2.48 -4.59 8.41
C LEU A 16 2.46 -5.09 6.96
N LEU A 17 2.54 -4.18 5.98
CA LEU A 17 2.59 -4.59 4.58
C LEU A 17 3.90 -5.30 4.24
N GLY A 18 5.01 -4.88 4.84
CA GLY A 18 6.28 -5.59 4.66
C GLY A 18 6.21 -7.00 5.20
N ALA A 19 5.71 -7.17 6.42
CA ALA A 19 5.55 -8.50 7.03
C ALA A 19 4.57 -9.36 6.22
N ALA A 20 3.43 -8.79 5.83
CA ALA A 20 2.45 -9.51 5.01
C ALA A 20 3.04 -9.91 3.66
N GLY A 21 3.83 -9.03 3.04
CA GLY A 21 4.46 -9.32 1.75
C GLY A 21 5.39 -10.51 1.82
N VAL A 22 6.23 -10.59 2.84
CA VAL A 22 7.13 -11.72 3.04
C VAL A 22 6.33 -13.00 3.33
N GLY A 23 5.32 -12.90 4.21
CA GLY A 23 4.47 -14.05 4.52
C GLY A 23 3.71 -14.57 3.31
N LEU A 24 3.20 -13.66 2.46
CA LEU A 24 2.49 -14.05 1.24
C LEU A 24 3.42 -14.68 0.21
N ALA A 25 4.68 -14.22 0.13
CA ALA A 25 5.66 -14.86 -0.74
C ALA A 25 5.90 -16.32 -0.32
N ALA A 26 6.05 -16.53 0.98
CA ALA A 26 6.21 -17.88 1.52
C ALA A 26 4.96 -18.72 1.23
N ALA A 27 3.77 -18.18 1.49
CA ALA A 27 2.51 -18.90 1.23
C ALA A 27 2.36 -19.24 -0.26
N ALA A 28 2.72 -18.32 -1.15
CA ALA A 28 2.65 -18.57 -2.59
C ALA A 28 3.51 -19.77 -2.98
N THR A 29 4.72 -19.86 -2.43
CA THR A 29 5.65 -20.94 -2.72
C THR A 29 5.13 -22.27 -2.16
N HIS A 30 4.68 -22.28 -0.91
CA HIS A 30 4.28 -23.52 -0.23
C HIS A 30 2.91 -24.05 -0.68
N THR A 31 2.01 -23.20 -1.16
CA THR A 31 0.68 -23.62 -1.58
C THR A 31 0.55 -23.77 -3.11
N GLY A 32 1.54 -23.31 -3.86
CA GLY A 32 1.46 -23.29 -5.32
C GLY A 32 0.57 -22.16 -5.87
N ALA A 33 0.00 -21.32 -5.00
CA ALA A 33 -0.86 -20.21 -5.41
C ALA A 33 -0.03 -19.00 -5.85
N THR A 34 0.82 -19.20 -6.87
CA THR A 34 1.82 -18.23 -7.27
C THR A 34 1.21 -17.01 -7.95
N PHE A 35 0.07 -17.15 -8.63
CA PHE A 35 -0.55 -16.01 -9.30
C PHE A 35 -1.15 -15.03 -8.29
N MET A 36 -2.13 -15.47 -7.49
CA MET A 36 -2.82 -14.56 -6.58
C MET A 36 -1.95 -14.13 -5.39
N LEU A 37 -1.37 -15.09 -4.68
CA LEU A 37 -0.57 -14.75 -3.51
C LEU A 37 0.76 -14.10 -3.89
N GLY A 38 1.34 -14.49 -5.03
CA GLY A 38 2.55 -13.85 -5.55
C GLY A 38 2.32 -12.40 -5.91
N ASN A 39 1.20 -12.08 -6.58
CA ASN A 39 0.86 -10.69 -6.90
C ASN A 39 0.56 -9.88 -5.65
N ALA A 40 -0.17 -10.43 -4.69
CA ALA A 40 -0.43 -9.77 -3.42
C ALA A 40 0.88 -9.46 -2.70
N SER A 41 1.79 -10.42 -2.63
CA SER A 41 3.11 -10.26 -2.04
C SER A 41 3.89 -9.14 -2.73
N ALA A 42 3.96 -9.16 -4.06
CA ALA A 42 4.73 -8.18 -4.82
C ALA A 42 4.23 -6.77 -4.56
N MET A 43 2.92 -6.56 -4.53
CA MET A 43 2.36 -5.24 -4.27
C MET A 43 2.63 -4.78 -2.84
N CYS A 44 2.51 -5.66 -1.86
CA CYS A 44 2.83 -5.33 -0.47
C CYS A 44 4.30 -4.94 -0.32
N LEU A 45 5.21 -5.72 -0.91
CA LEU A 45 6.64 -5.46 -0.80
C LEU A 45 7.07 -4.23 -1.59
N ALA A 46 6.40 -3.92 -2.70
CA ALA A 46 6.70 -2.71 -3.47
C ALA A 46 6.26 -1.44 -2.74
N HIS A 47 5.16 -1.50 -2.00
CA HIS A 47 4.57 -0.31 -1.38
C HIS A 47 4.98 -0.08 0.07
N ALA A 48 5.39 -1.14 0.79
CA ALA A 48 5.86 -0.98 2.17
C ALA A 48 7.04 0.00 2.29
N PRO A 49 8.10 -0.09 1.46
CA PRO A 49 9.20 0.87 1.54
C PRO A 49 8.79 2.30 1.21
N ILE A 50 7.82 2.49 0.32
CA ILE A 50 7.35 3.83 -0.03
C ILE A 50 6.63 4.47 1.18
N LEU A 51 5.85 3.69 1.92
CA LEU A 51 5.21 4.20 3.13
C LEU A 51 6.25 4.59 4.18
N LEU A 52 7.33 3.82 4.31
CA LEU A 52 8.44 4.21 5.17
C LEU A 52 9.05 5.54 4.70
N GLY A 53 9.28 5.68 3.40
CA GLY A 53 9.78 6.91 2.82
C GLY A 53 8.87 8.10 3.10
N LEU A 54 7.55 7.90 3.00
CA LEU A 54 6.57 8.95 3.31
C LEU A 54 6.62 9.33 4.79
N HIS A 55 6.78 8.34 5.67
CA HIS A 55 6.92 8.61 7.10
C HIS A 55 8.16 9.48 7.37
N LEU A 56 9.29 9.12 6.79
CA LEU A 56 10.54 9.86 6.97
C LEU A 56 10.49 11.25 6.34
N GLY A 57 9.83 11.38 5.18
CA GLY A 57 9.69 12.64 4.47
C GLY A 57 8.39 13.39 4.76
N TRP A 58 7.68 13.03 5.83
CA TRP A 58 6.32 13.53 6.10
C TRP A 58 6.21 15.06 6.05
N ASP A 59 7.19 15.73 6.66
CA ASP A 59 7.16 17.19 6.72
C ASP A 59 7.72 17.87 5.47
N ARG A 60 8.29 17.10 4.56
CA ARG A 60 8.90 17.62 3.33
C ARG A 60 8.06 17.39 2.09
N ILE A 61 7.31 16.29 2.07
CA ILE A 61 6.45 15.93 0.93
C ILE A 61 5.07 16.51 1.17
N ARG A 62 4.70 17.53 0.38
CA ARG A 62 3.43 18.23 0.56
C ARG A 62 2.21 17.31 0.45
N THR A 63 2.30 16.30 -0.40
CA THR A 63 1.20 15.37 -0.64
C THR A 63 1.34 14.07 0.18
N ALA A 64 2.15 14.08 1.24
CA ALA A 64 2.43 12.85 2.00
C ALA A 64 1.17 12.17 2.52
N LEU A 65 0.25 12.92 3.11
CA LEU A 65 -0.98 12.34 3.68
C LEU A 65 -1.86 11.69 2.61
N PRO A 66 -2.31 12.40 1.56
CA PRO A 66 -3.12 11.75 0.54
C PRO A 66 -2.38 10.61 -0.17
N THR A 67 -1.08 10.74 -0.40
CA THR A 67 -0.29 9.66 -0.98
C THR A 67 -0.30 8.43 -0.08
N ALA A 68 -0.07 8.61 1.22
CA ALA A 68 -0.06 7.49 2.17
C ALA A 68 -1.42 6.79 2.24
N ILE A 69 -2.51 7.56 2.23
CA ILE A 69 -3.86 6.99 2.24
C ILE A 69 -4.09 6.16 0.98
N LEU A 70 -3.83 6.73 -0.19
CA LEU A 70 -4.08 6.05 -1.45
C LEU A 70 -3.19 4.81 -1.63
N LEU A 71 -1.90 4.93 -1.37
CA LEU A 71 -0.98 3.80 -1.52
C LEU A 71 -1.21 2.74 -0.45
N GLY A 72 -1.41 3.16 0.79
CA GLY A 72 -1.58 2.23 1.90
C GLY A 72 -2.88 1.46 1.81
N LEU A 73 -4.00 2.17 1.71
CA LEU A 73 -5.31 1.53 1.64
C LEU A 73 -5.52 0.83 0.30
N GLY A 74 -5.00 1.40 -0.79
CA GLY A 74 -5.07 0.75 -2.11
C GLY A 74 -4.34 -0.58 -2.13
N THR A 75 -3.15 -0.64 -1.57
CA THR A 75 -2.37 -1.88 -1.48
C THR A 75 -3.08 -2.91 -0.58
N ALA A 76 -3.55 -2.46 0.59
CA ALA A 76 -4.25 -3.35 1.52
C ALA A 76 -5.51 -3.94 0.88
N LEU A 77 -6.29 -3.13 0.18
CA LEU A 77 -7.50 -3.59 -0.50
C LEU A 77 -7.16 -4.55 -1.63
N PHE A 78 -6.20 -4.21 -2.47
CA PHE A 78 -5.77 -5.06 -3.58
C PHE A 78 -5.28 -6.43 -3.07
N ALA A 79 -4.32 -6.42 -2.16
CA ALA A 79 -3.76 -7.65 -1.62
C ALA A 79 -4.79 -8.45 -0.83
N GLY A 80 -5.59 -7.75 -0.02
CA GLY A 80 -6.65 -8.40 0.76
C GLY A 80 -7.68 -9.10 -0.12
N ASP A 81 -8.04 -8.49 -1.26
CA ASP A 81 -8.98 -9.11 -2.19
C ASP A 81 -8.40 -10.37 -2.84
N LEU A 82 -7.13 -10.32 -3.25
CA LEU A 82 -6.47 -11.50 -3.83
C LEU A 82 -6.37 -12.65 -2.84
N VAL A 83 -6.07 -12.34 -1.57
CA VAL A 83 -6.03 -13.34 -0.51
C VAL A 83 -7.43 -13.93 -0.30
N SER A 84 -8.45 -13.09 -0.26
CA SER A 84 -9.83 -13.54 -0.12
C SER A 84 -10.22 -14.49 -1.25
N LYS A 85 -9.93 -14.12 -2.49
CA LYS A 85 -10.24 -14.97 -3.65
C LYS A 85 -9.51 -16.32 -3.56
N GLN A 86 -8.26 -16.31 -3.14
CA GLN A 86 -7.45 -17.53 -3.06
C GLN A 86 -8.01 -18.52 -2.04
N PHE A 87 -8.43 -18.03 -0.87
CA PHE A 87 -8.83 -18.92 0.22
C PHE A 87 -10.32 -19.14 0.35
N THR A 88 -11.15 -18.22 -0.14
CA THR A 88 -12.61 -18.35 -0.06
C THR A 88 -13.28 -18.50 -1.42
N GLY A 89 -12.57 -18.23 -2.50
CA GLY A 89 -13.13 -18.21 -3.85
C GLY A 89 -13.90 -16.94 -4.17
N ASN A 90 -14.04 -16.03 -3.21
CA ASN A 90 -14.87 -14.82 -3.38
C ASN A 90 -14.07 -13.55 -3.15
N SER A 91 -14.41 -12.50 -3.90
CA SER A 91 -13.90 -11.15 -3.64
C SER A 91 -14.45 -10.62 -2.30
N LEU A 92 -13.74 -9.65 -1.74
CA LEU A 92 -14.26 -8.90 -0.58
C LEU A 92 -15.56 -8.19 -0.93
N PHE A 93 -15.60 -7.59 -2.11
CA PHE A 93 -16.81 -7.01 -2.70
C PHE A 93 -16.56 -6.87 -4.21
N PRO A 94 -17.61 -6.65 -5.03
CA PRO A 94 -17.40 -6.53 -6.48
C PRO A 94 -16.40 -5.42 -6.83
N MET A 95 -15.42 -5.72 -7.66
CA MET A 95 -14.38 -4.79 -8.14
C MET A 95 -13.41 -4.32 -7.04
N ALA A 96 -13.25 -5.08 -5.95
CA ALA A 96 -12.36 -4.68 -4.86
C ALA A 96 -10.90 -4.56 -5.31
N ALA A 97 -10.36 -5.57 -5.99
CA ALA A 97 -8.98 -5.52 -6.47
C ALA A 97 -8.74 -4.40 -7.48
N PRO A 98 -9.60 -4.22 -8.50
CA PRO A 98 -9.46 -3.06 -9.40
C PRO A 98 -9.53 -1.72 -8.67
N ALA A 99 -10.40 -1.57 -7.68
CA ALA A 99 -10.49 -0.34 -6.89
C ALA A 99 -9.19 -0.09 -6.13
N GLY A 100 -8.62 -1.13 -5.51
CA GLY A 100 -7.32 -1.03 -4.85
C GLY A 100 -6.20 -0.66 -5.81
N GLY A 101 -6.19 -1.28 -6.99
CA GLY A 101 -5.22 -0.97 -8.04
C GLY A 101 -5.31 0.48 -8.51
N LEU A 102 -6.51 0.99 -8.72
CA LEU A 102 -6.71 2.39 -9.08
C LEU A 102 -6.23 3.32 -7.96
N GLY A 103 -6.50 2.96 -6.71
CA GLY A 103 -6.00 3.72 -5.56
C GLY A 103 -4.49 3.82 -5.56
N MET A 104 -3.80 2.72 -5.86
CA MET A 104 -2.34 2.72 -5.97
C MET A 104 -1.85 3.61 -7.11
N ILE A 105 -2.47 3.50 -8.29
CA ILE A 105 -2.11 4.34 -9.45
C ILE A 105 -2.27 5.82 -9.11
N PHE A 106 -3.43 6.21 -8.57
CA PHE A 106 -3.65 7.59 -8.19
C PHE A 106 -2.70 8.05 -7.07
N GLY A 107 -2.37 7.15 -6.13
CA GLY A 107 -1.40 7.46 -5.09
C GLY A 107 -0.03 7.82 -5.67
N TRP A 108 0.44 7.06 -6.64
CA TRP A 108 1.70 7.37 -7.33
C TRP A 108 1.64 8.69 -8.06
N LEU A 109 0.51 9.00 -8.71
CA LEU A 109 0.34 10.28 -9.40
C LEU A 109 0.30 11.46 -8.41
N VAL A 110 -0.34 11.27 -7.26
CA VAL A 110 -0.37 12.29 -6.20
C VAL A 110 1.03 12.50 -5.62
N LEU A 111 1.81 11.44 -5.49
CA LEU A 111 3.21 11.56 -5.08
C LEU A 111 4.01 12.38 -6.12
N ALA A 112 3.82 12.07 -7.40
CA ALA A 112 4.50 12.78 -8.47
C ALA A 112 4.15 14.27 -8.45
N ALA A 113 2.89 14.59 -8.15
CA ALA A 113 2.43 15.99 -8.08
C ALA A 113 3.17 16.80 -7.00
N ALA A 114 3.71 16.13 -5.97
CA ALA A 114 4.48 16.82 -4.93
C ALA A 114 5.72 17.53 -5.49
N ALA A 115 6.23 17.09 -6.65
CA ALA A 115 7.38 17.73 -7.29
C ALA A 115 7.10 19.18 -7.68
N PHE A 116 5.83 19.55 -7.85
CA PHE A 116 5.44 20.88 -8.27
C PHE A 116 5.13 21.82 -7.09
N PHE A 117 5.23 21.34 -5.87
CA PHE A 117 4.98 22.13 -4.66
C PHE A 117 6.28 22.36 -3.91
N LYS A 118 6.37 23.50 -3.22
CA LYS A 118 7.49 23.72 -2.31
C LYS A 118 7.38 22.73 -1.14
N THR A 119 8.53 22.27 -0.67
CA THR A 119 8.53 21.43 0.53
C THR A 119 8.12 22.28 1.74
N ALA A 120 7.57 21.61 2.76
CA ALA A 120 7.11 22.31 3.96
C ALA A 120 8.25 22.94 4.75
N ARG A 121 9.52 22.58 4.44
CA ARG A 121 10.70 23.02 5.18
C ARG A 121 11.67 23.88 4.38
N GLN A 122 11.22 24.46 3.31
CA GLN A 122 12.05 25.41 2.58
C GLN A 122 11.98 26.80 3.16
#